data_ab2631aa8cee36a0b287c3fa7a3fc600
#
_entry.id   ab2631aa8cee36a0b287c3fa7a3fc600
#
_cell.length_a   1.000
_cell.length_b   1.000
_cell.length_c   1.000
_cell.angle_alpha   90.00
_cell.angle_beta   90.00
_cell.angle_gamma   90.00
#
_symmetry.space_group_name_H-M   'P 1'
#
loop_
_entity.id
_entity.type
_entity.pdbx_description
1 polymer ?
#
loop_
_entity_poly.entity_id
_entity_poly.type
_entity_poly.pdbx_seq_one_letter_code
_entity_poly.pdbx_strand_id
1 'polypeptide(L)'
;SQDRFIVAGNRNAHISIWRQKNRVRVYINDKKVWDLPKALPEGIKLSSVYFRNDGSSNENDGYYFANFRLAVGAPDTRNKLITEGKFVTHGILFDVNSDRIKPESYGAVKDIASVLKENESVNVLIVGHTDSDGSDDANIELSKKRASAIKNCLVNEFGINQGRLSTDGKGETKPIGDNKTALGKAENRRVEFIKQ
;
A
#
# COMPACT_ATOMS: atom_id res chain seq x y z
N SER A 1 25.34 15.40 13.46
CA SER A 1 25.48 14.14 14.22
C SER A 1 25.26 12.99 13.25
N GLN A 2 26.25 12.14 13.08
CA GLN A 2 26.10 10.89 12.33
C GLN A 2 25.38 9.91 13.26
N ASP A 3 24.06 9.81 13.11
CA ASP A 3 23.31 8.75 13.76
C ASP A 3 23.75 7.42 13.13
N ARG A 4 24.43 6.58 13.90
CA ARG A 4 24.74 5.21 13.48
C ARG A 4 23.45 4.40 13.50
N PHE A 5 22.98 3.99 12.33
CA PHE A 5 21.74 3.22 12.16
C PHE A 5 21.90 1.71 12.39
N ILE A 6 23.14 1.26 12.65
CA ILE A 6 23.46 -0.15 12.88
C ILE A 6 23.54 -0.37 14.38
N VAL A 7 22.55 -1.09 14.93
CA VAL A 7 22.63 -1.64 16.28
C VAL A 7 23.50 -2.89 16.22
N ALA A 8 24.48 -2.99 17.11
CA ALA A 8 25.35 -4.16 17.19
C ALA A 8 24.50 -5.45 17.32
N GLY A 9 24.68 -6.37 16.38
CA GLY A 9 23.97 -7.68 16.35
C GLY A 9 22.85 -7.80 15.32
N ASN A 10 22.25 -6.73 14.80
CA ASN A 10 21.28 -6.81 13.73
C ASN A 10 21.88 -6.23 12.43
N ARG A 11 22.17 -7.11 11.47
CA ARG A 11 22.78 -6.76 10.18
C ARG A 11 21.76 -6.39 9.10
N ASN A 12 20.46 -6.47 9.40
CA ASN A 12 19.40 -6.18 8.46
C ASN A 12 18.74 -4.84 8.79
N ALA A 13 18.56 -4.00 7.78
CA ALA A 13 17.80 -2.78 7.88
C ALA A 13 16.72 -2.74 6.78
N HIS A 14 15.49 -2.40 7.16
CA HIS A 14 14.43 -2.12 6.22
C HIS A 14 14.50 -0.64 5.85
N ILE A 15 14.74 -0.34 4.57
CA ILE A 15 14.80 1.04 4.06
C ILE A 15 13.55 1.30 3.23
N SER A 16 12.79 2.31 3.61
CA SER A 16 11.65 2.81 2.85
C SER A 16 11.93 4.22 2.34
N ILE A 17 11.85 4.41 1.03
CA ILE A 17 11.97 5.72 0.40
C ILE A 17 10.62 6.10 -0.18
N TRP A 18 10.09 7.22 0.27
CA TRP A 18 8.79 7.70 -0.17
C TRP A 18 8.94 9.06 -0.86
N ARG A 19 8.37 9.17 -2.07
CA ARG A 19 8.37 10.40 -2.85
C ARG A 19 6.95 10.90 -3.10
N GLN A 20 6.73 12.20 -2.84
CA GLN A 20 5.49 12.88 -3.21
C GLN A 20 5.84 14.18 -3.94
N LYS A 21 5.59 14.25 -5.23
CA LYS A 21 6.02 15.36 -6.09
C LYS A 21 7.54 15.57 -5.95
N ASN A 22 7.95 16.71 -5.40
CA ASN A 22 9.35 17.11 -5.17
C ASN A 22 9.86 16.80 -3.74
N ARG A 23 8.99 16.31 -2.85
CA ARG A 23 9.35 15.90 -1.48
C ARG A 23 9.82 14.46 -1.44
N VAL A 24 10.89 14.20 -0.70
CA VAL A 24 11.39 12.84 -0.44
C VAL A 24 11.49 12.62 1.06
N ARG A 25 11.00 11.47 1.52
CA ARG A 25 11.16 10.99 2.90
C ARG A 25 11.87 9.66 2.89
N VAL A 26 12.76 9.46 3.83
CA VAL A 26 13.48 8.19 4.01
C VAL A 26 13.25 7.69 5.43
N TYR A 27 12.93 6.41 5.54
CA TYR A 27 12.72 5.69 6.79
C TYR A 27 13.68 4.53 6.86
N ILE A 28 14.21 4.26 8.05
CA ILE A 28 15.01 3.07 8.36
C ILE A 28 14.33 2.40 9.57
N ASN A 29 13.91 1.15 9.41
CA ASN A 29 13.18 0.39 10.44
C ASN A 29 12.02 1.21 11.02
N ASP A 30 11.18 1.78 10.13
CA ASP A 30 10.01 2.62 10.46
C ASP A 30 10.32 3.99 11.12
N LYS A 31 11.58 4.27 11.45
CA LYS A 31 11.99 5.60 11.93
C LYS A 31 12.26 6.51 10.75
N LYS A 32 11.58 7.65 10.69
CA LYS A 32 11.85 8.67 9.68
C LYS A 32 13.22 9.31 9.95
N VAL A 33 14.15 9.16 9.00
CA VAL A 33 15.52 9.68 9.10
C VAL A 33 15.72 10.95 8.29
N TRP A 34 15.02 11.07 7.14
CA TRP A 34 15.06 12.28 6.32
C TRP A 34 13.66 12.71 5.91
N ASP A 35 13.46 14.02 5.86
CA ASP A 35 12.27 14.65 5.30
C ASP A 35 12.73 15.89 4.52
N LEU A 36 12.78 15.76 3.21
CA LEU A 36 13.31 16.75 2.29
C LEU A 36 12.16 17.33 1.46
N PRO A 37 11.60 18.49 1.84
CA PRO A 37 10.39 19.04 1.22
C PRO A 37 10.56 19.44 -0.26
N LYS A 38 11.79 19.78 -0.66
CA LYS A 38 12.16 20.21 -2.02
C LYS A 38 13.39 19.47 -2.52
N ALA A 39 13.40 18.13 -2.36
CA ALA A 39 14.55 17.29 -2.75
C ALA A 39 14.72 17.20 -4.27
N LEU A 40 13.65 17.37 -5.03
CA LEU A 40 13.65 17.20 -6.48
C LEU A 40 13.03 18.43 -7.16
N PRO A 41 13.51 18.80 -8.37
CA PRO A 41 12.86 19.79 -9.20
C PRO A 41 11.42 19.38 -9.55
N GLU A 42 10.58 20.36 -9.85
CA GLU A 42 9.21 20.10 -10.32
C GLU A 42 9.22 19.40 -11.68
N GLY A 43 8.27 18.49 -11.87
CA GLY A 43 8.09 17.77 -13.14
C GLY A 43 9.10 16.68 -13.45
N ILE A 44 10.12 16.47 -12.60
CA ILE A 44 11.12 15.44 -12.87
C ILE A 44 10.52 14.03 -12.83
N LYS A 45 10.80 13.24 -13.85
CA LYS A 45 10.48 11.81 -13.90
C LYS A 45 11.75 11.02 -13.52
N LEU A 46 11.63 10.19 -12.48
CA LEU A 46 12.70 9.26 -12.11
C LEU A 46 12.45 7.94 -12.84
N SER A 47 13.47 7.47 -13.55
CA SER A 47 13.42 6.23 -14.33
C SER A 47 14.26 5.11 -13.73
N SER A 48 15.13 5.43 -12.77
CA SER A 48 16.10 4.48 -12.23
C SER A 48 16.37 4.74 -10.75
N VAL A 49 16.69 3.69 -10.02
CA VAL A 49 17.20 3.73 -8.65
C VAL A 49 18.59 3.08 -8.66
N TYR A 50 19.56 3.78 -8.15
CA TYR A 50 20.92 3.29 -8.03
C TYR A 50 21.30 3.15 -6.57
N PHE A 51 21.88 2.02 -6.22
CA PHE A 51 22.54 1.80 -4.94
C PHE A 51 24.03 1.88 -5.15
N ARG A 52 24.67 2.84 -4.51
CA ARG A 52 26.12 3.02 -4.58
C ARG A 52 26.75 2.72 -3.23
N ASN A 53 27.74 1.86 -3.24
CA ASN A 53 28.64 1.65 -2.12
C ASN A 53 29.97 2.36 -2.44
N ASP A 54 30.36 3.31 -1.61
CA ASP A 54 31.62 4.05 -1.79
C ASP A 54 32.86 3.29 -1.25
N GLY A 55 32.77 1.97 -1.17
CA GLY A 55 33.89 1.08 -0.84
C GLY A 55 34.09 0.91 0.68
N SER A 56 34.12 -0.34 1.11
CA SER A 56 34.73 -0.73 2.38
C SER A 56 36.18 -1.10 2.11
N SER A 57 37.07 -0.80 3.03
CA SER A 57 38.48 -1.17 2.96
C SER A 57 38.76 -2.68 3.14
N ASN A 58 37.69 -3.48 3.39
CA ASN A 58 37.78 -4.91 3.56
C ASN A 58 37.07 -5.63 2.41
N GLU A 59 37.73 -6.55 1.75
CA GLU A 59 37.20 -7.36 0.65
C GLU A 59 35.97 -8.23 1.03
N ASN A 60 35.74 -8.41 2.33
CA ASN A 60 34.61 -9.21 2.85
C ASN A 60 33.38 -8.37 3.26
N ASP A 61 33.42 -7.04 3.13
CA ASP A 61 32.29 -6.19 3.44
C ASP A 61 31.41 -5.99 2.20
N GLY A 62 30.30 -6.69 2.16
CA GLY A 62 29.30 -6.58 1.09
C GLY A 62 27.97 -6.11 1.62
N TYR A 63 27.24 -5.34 0.80
CA TYR A 63 25.84 -5.03 1.05
C TYR A 63 24.96 -5.93 0.20
N TYR A 64 24.02 -6.61 0.85
CA TYR A 64 23.06 -7.47 0.18
C TYR A 64 21.70 -6.80 0.20
N PHE A 65 21.08 -6.66 -0.96
CA PHE A 65 19.72 -6.16 -1.10
C PHE A 65 18.79 -7.32 -1.40
N ALA A 66 17.75 -7.46 -0.61
CA ALA A 66 16.71 -8.45 -0.81
C ALA A 66 15.33 -7.79 -0.72
N ASN A 67 14.33 -8.43 -1.29
CA ASN A 67 12.93 -7.98 -1.22
C ASN A 67 12.71 -6.55 -1.74
N PHE A 68 13.44 -6.18 -2.82
CA PHE A 68 13.25 -4.88 -3.44
C PHE A 68 11.81 -4.74 -3.96
N ARG A 69 11.12 -3.69 -3.51
CA ARG A 69 9.76 -3.38 -3.95
C ARG A 69 9.71 -1.93 -4.42
N LEU A 70 9.33 -1.71 -5.67
CA LEU A 70 9.02 -0.40 -6.19
C LEU A 70 7.49 -0.26 -6.29
N ALA A 71 6.92 0.67 -5.52
CA ALA A 71 5.54 1.08 -5.68
C ALA A 71 5.52 2.46 -6.34
N VAL A 72 4.97 2.54 -7.55
CA VAL A 72 4.74 3.82 -8.24
C VAL A 72 3.38 4.33 -7.83
N GLY A 73 3.36 5.49 -7.17
CA GLY A 73 2.13 6.12 -6.72
C GLY A 73 1.56 5.47 -5.45
N ALA A 74 2.20 5.71 -4.30
CA ALA A 74 1.38 5.75 -3.10
C ALA A 74 0.49 6.99 -3.28
N PRO A 75 -0.82 6.81 -3.48
CA PRO A 75 -1.71 7.96 -3.51
C PRO A 75 -1.60 8.65 -2.15
N ASP A 76 -1.74 9.93 -2.13
CA ASP A 76 -2.12 10.64 -0.92
C ASP A 76 -3.50 10.09 -0.51
N THR A 77 -3.49 8.99 0.23
CA THR A 77 -4.69 8.25 0.65
C THR A 77 -5.67 9.19 1.33
N ARG A 78 -5.13 10.14 2.12
CA ARG A 78 -5.93 11.16 2.80
C ARG A 78 -6.60 12.08 1.80
N ASN A 79 -5.83 12.68 0.89
CA ASN A 79 -6.36 13.63 -0.08
C ASN A 79 -7.41 12.96 -0.98
N LYS A 80 -7.14 11.76 -1.47
CA LYS A 80 -8.08 11.04 -2.32
C LYS A 80 -9.35 10.64 -1.58
N LEU A 81 -9.23 10.03 -0.40
CA LEU A 81 -10.41 9.59 0.34
C LEU A 81 -11.21 10.77 0.90
N ILE A 82 -10.56 11.76 1.47
CA ILE A 82 -11.25 12.86 2.18
C ILE A 82 -11.74 13.94 1.23
N THR A 83 -10.93 14.33 0.24
CA THR A 83 -11.18 15.44 -0.66
C THR A 83 -11.87 15.00 -1.95
N GLU A 84 -11.38 13.90 -2.57
CA GLU A 84 -11.96 13.36 -3.81
C GLU A 84 -13.11 12.37 -3.54
N GLY A 85 -13.31 11.94 -2.28
CA GLY A 85 -14.37 11.03 -1.87
C GLY A 85 -14.10 9.56 -2.21
N LYS A 86 -13.01 9.24 -2.89
CA LYS A 86 -12.68 7.88 -3.30
C LYS A 86 -11.17 7.62 -3.28
N PHE A 87 -10.80 6.45 -2.78
CA PHE A 87 -9.44 5.93 -2.82
C PHE A 87 -9.42 4.52 -3.37
N VAL A 88 -8.58 4.25 -4.38
CA VAL A 88 -8.39 2.93 -4.99
C VAL A 88 -7.00 2.43 -4.66
N THR A 89 -6.90 1.18 -4.23
CA THR A 89 -5.61 0.55 -3.93
C THR A 89 -5.49 -0.86 -4.50
N HIS A 90 -4.30 -1.16 -4.98
CA HIS A 90 -3.85 -2.51 -5.35
C HIS A 90 -2.85 -3.06 -4.30
N GLY A 91 -2.59 -2.28 -3.24
CA GLY A 91 -1.63 -2.63 -2.19
C GLY A 91 -2.16 -3.60 -1.13
N ILE A 92 -3.45 -3.96 -1.18
CA ILE A 92 -4.03 -4.97 -0.30
C ILE A 92 -4.11 -6.28 -1.06
N LEU A 93 -3.19 -7.18 -0.75
CA LEU A 93 -3.04 -8.48 -1.38
C LEU A 93 -3.68 -9.58 -0.54
N PHE A 94 -4.19 -10.60 -1.21
CA PHE A 94 -4.78 -11.78 -0.60
C PHE A 94 -4.09 -13.05 -1.08
N ASP A 95 -4.27 -14.13 -0.33
CA ASP A 95 -3.91 -15.45 -0.84
C ASP A 95 -4.84 -15.85 -2.00
N VAL A 96 -4.38 -16.78 -2.85
CA VAL A 96 -5.14 -17.22 -4.02
C VAL A 96 -6.47 -17.83 -3.56
N ASN A 97 -7.57 -17.41 -4.19
CA ASN A 97 -8.95 -17.83 -3.87
C ASN A 97 -9.32 -17.71 -2.37
N SER A 98 -8.74 -16.71 -1.69
CA SER A 98 -8.91 -16.51 -0.25
C SER A 98 -9.17 -15.04 0.06
N ASP A 99 -9.76 -14.80 1.23
CA ASP A 99 -9.94 -13.51 1.87
C ASP A 99 -8.86 -13.21 2.92
N ARG A 100 -7.87 -14.11 3.09
CA ARG A 100 -6.75 -13.91 3.99
C ARG A 100 -5.84 -12.81 3.46
N ILE A 101 -5.78 -11.70 4.20
CA ILE A 101 -4.89 -10.57 3.90
C ILE A 101 -3.44 -11.00 4.09
N LYS A 102 -2.59 -10.77 3.09
CA LYS A 102 -1.16 -11.05 3.18
C LYS A 102 -0.46 -10.06 4.10
N PRO A 103 0.58 -10.49 4.85
CA PRO A 103 1.32 -9.62 5.76
C PRO A 103 1.88 -8.34 5.11
N GLU A 104 2.27 -8.43 3.83
CA GLU A 104 2.80 -7.29 3.07
C GLU A 104 1.78 -6.16 2.88
N SER A 105 0.50 -6.46 3.02
CA SER A 105 -0.60 -5.50 2.88
C SER A 105 -0.83 -4.65 4.13
N TYR A 106 -0.22 -5.04 5.26
CA TYR A 106 -0.45 -4.38 6.55
C TYR A 106 -0.13 -2.88 6.51
N GLY A 107 0.92 -2.49 5.79
CA GLY A 107 1.28 -1.08 5.59
C GLY A 107 0.16 -0.28 4.92
N ALA A 108 -0.43 -0.82 3.85
CA ALA A 108 -1.52 -0.15 3.13
C ALA A 108 -2.79 -0.03 4.00
N VAL A 109 -3.12 -1.07 4.78
CA VAL A 109 -4.27 -1.04 5.71
C VAL A 109 -4.02 -0.04 6.84
N LYS A 110 -2.79 0.03 7.37
CA LYS A 110 -2.38 0.99 8.40
C LYS A 110 -2.50 2.44 7.93
N ASP A 111 -2.11 2.74 6.69
CA ASP A 111 -2.23 4.08 6.12
C ASP A 111 -3.70 4.52 6.04
N ILE A 112 -4.59 3.62 5.61
CA ILE A 112 -6.04 3.87 5.59
C ILE A 112 -6.58 4.07 7.00
N ALA A 113 -6.18 3.22 7.95
CA ALA A 113 -6.58 3.34 9.34
C ALA A 113 -6.17 4.69 9.95
N SER A 114 -4.95 5.17 9.63
CA SER A 114 -4.46 6.47 10.09
C SER A 114 -5.34 7.62 9.56
N VAL A 115 -5.71 7.57 8.28
CA VAL A 115 -6.62 8.58 7.69
C VAL A 115 -7.99 8.56 8.37
N LEU A 116 -8.55 7.38 8.65
CA LEU A 116 -9.84 7.25 9.31
C LEU A 116 -9.82 7.68 10.78
N LYS A 117 -8.69 7.49 11.49
CA LYS A 117 -8.49 8.00 12.86
C LYS A 117 -8.40 9.52 12.92
N GLU A 118 -7.72 10.13 11.95
CA GLU A 118 -7.62 11.59 11.84
C GLU A 118 -8.93 12.26 11.40
N ASN A 119 -9.88 11.49 10.85
CA ASN A 119 -11.15 11.99 10.31
C ASN A 119 -12.33 11.15 10.83
N GLU A 120 -12.64 11.30 12.11
CA GLU A 120 -13.59 10.45 12.84
C GLU A 120 -15.03 10.53 12.30
N SER A 121 -15.42 11.65 11.69
CA SER A 121 -16.76 11.83 11.11
C SER A 121 -16.95 11.13 9.75
N VAL A 122 -15.89 10.62 9.12
CA VAL A 122 -15.97 10.01 7.79
C VAL A 122 -16.40 8.56 7.89
N ASN A 123 -17.49 8.22 7.21
CA ASN A 123 -17.94 6.86 6.97
C ASN A 123 -17.43 6.37 5.61
N VAL A 124 -17.14 5.08 5.49
CA VAL A 124 -16.53 4.52 4.29
C VAL A 124 -17.18 3.21 3.87
N LEU A 125 -17.48 3.10 2.58
CA LEU A 125 -17.82 1.85 1.93
C LEU A 125 -16.55 1.23 1.33
N ILE A 126 -16.25 0.00 1.72
CA ILE A 126 -15.15 -0.82 1.21
C ILE A 126 -15.69 -1.74 0.13
N VAL A 127 -15.20 -1.61 -1.10
CA VAL A 127 -15.66 -2.40 -2.24
C VAL A 127 -14.52 -3.27 -2.78
N GLY A 128 -14.73 -4.58 -2.77
CA GLY A 128 -13.80 -5.53 -3.36
C GLY A 128 -14.08 -5.78 -4.85
N HIS A 129 -13.03 -5.99 -5.62
CA HIS A 129 -13.09 -6.38 -7.04
C HIS A 129 -12.16 -7.54 -7.33
N THR A 130 -12.51 -8.34 -8.35
CA THR A 130 -11.69 -9.41 -8.91
C THR A 130 -11.36 -9.13 -10.38
N ASP A 131 -10.48 -9.92 -10.95
CA ASP A 131 -10.42 -10.13 -12.40
C ASP A 131 -11.49 -11.15 -12.82
N SER A 132 -11.50 -11.51 -14.10
CA SER A 132 -12.48 -12.45 -14.70
C SER A 132 -12.07 -13.92 -14.60
N ASP A 133 -11.11 -14.27 -13.76
CA ASP A 133 -10.78 -15.68 -13.54
C ASP A 133 -11.79 -16.31 -12.56
N GLY A 134 -12.49 -17.35 -13.00
CA GLY A 134 -13.52 -18.04 -12.24
C GLY A 134 -14.95 -17.77 -12.75
N SER A 135 -15.95 -18.08 -11.95
CA SER A 135 -17.35 -17.75 -12.26
C SER A 135 -17.77 -16.43 -11.61
N ASP A 136 -18.72 -15.73 -12.23
CA ASP A 136 -19.25 -14.44 -11.77
C ASP A 136 -19.70 -14.52 -10.30
N ASP A 137 -20.47 -15.56 -9.96
CA ASP A 137 -20.98 -15.74 -8.59
C ASP A 137 -19.85 -15.96 -7.58
N ALA A 138 -18.85 -16.78 -7.93
CA ALA A 138 -17.69 -17.00 -7.06
C ALA A 138 -16.88 -15.72 -6.88
N ASN A 139 -16.72 -14.92 -7.93
CA ASN A 139 -16.01 -13.65 -7.90
C ASN A 139 -16.74 -12.59 -7.05
N ILE A 140 -18.09 -12.55 -7.14
CA ILE A 140 -18.90 -11.68 -6.28
C ILE A 140 -18.72 -12.06 -4.80
N GLU A 141 -18.87 -13.35 -4.47
CA GLU A 141 -18.69 -13.82 -3.09
C GLU A 141 -17.27 -13.60 -2.56
N LEU A 142 -16.24 -13.89 -3.37
CA LEU A 142 -14.85 -13.67 -2.99
C LEU A 142 -14.57 -12.20 -2.72
N SER A 143 -15.07 -11.31 -3.57
CA SER A 143 -14.87 -9.86 -3.42
C SER A 143 -15.57 -9.31 -2.16
N LYS A 144 -16.76 -9.81 -1.81
CA LYS A 144 -17.47 -9.48 -0.56
C LYS A 144 -16.68 -9.96 0.67
N LYS A 145 -16.19 -11.21 0.67
CA LYS A 145 -15.37 -11.76 1.76
C LYS A 145 -14.10 -10.95 1.97
N ARG A 146 -13.42 -10.54 0.89
CA ARG A 146 -12.23 -9.71 0.94
C ARG A 146 -12.51 -8.32 1.53
N ALA A 147 -13.59 -7.67 1.12
CA ALA A 147 -14.00 -6.39 1.70
C ALA A 147 -14.31 -6.53 3.21
N SER A 148 -14.98 -7.61 3.60
CA SER A 148 -15.28 -7.91 5.01
C SER A 148 -14.00 -8.19 5.82
N ALA A 149 -13.03 -8.91 5.26
CA ALA A 149 -11.75 -9.17 5.92
C ALA A 149 -10.98 -7.86 6.20
N ILE A 150 -11.00 -6.91 5.25
CA ILE A 150 -10.41 -5.58 5.44
C ILE A 150 -11.13 -4.81 6.54
N LYS A 151 -12.47 -4.79 6.52
CA LYS A 151 -13.26 -4.18 7.60
C LYS A 151 -12.87 -4.75 8.96
N ASN A 152 -12.83 -6.08 9.08
CA ASN A 152 -12.47 -6.75 10.32
C ASN A 152 -11.05 -6.40 10.78
N CYS A 153 -10.10 -6.31 9.87
CA CYS A 153 -8.74 -5.87 10.17
C CYS A 153 -8.71 -4.42 10.68
N LEU A 154 -9.42 -3.50 10.03
CA LEU A 154 -9.54 -2.10 10.46
C LEU A 154 -10.16 -1.97 11.86
N VAL A 155 -11.17 -2.77 12.16
CA VAL A 155 -11.84 -2.78 13.47
C VAL A 155 -10.94 -3.39 14.54
N ASN A 156 -10.47 -4.62 14.32
CA ASN A 156 -9.83 -5.43 15.35
C ASN A 156 -8.38 -4.99 15.62
N GLU A 157 -7.62 -4.67 14.56
CA GLU A 157 -6.20 -4.34 14.67
C GLU A 157 -5.96 -2.83 14.86
N PHE A 158 -6.83 -2.00 14.29
CA PHE A 158 -6.65 -0.56 14.30
C PHE A 158 -7.69 0.20 15.13
N GLY A 159 -8.71 -0.47 15.66
CA GLY A 159 -9.72 0.15 16.52
C GLY A 159 -10.65 1.14 15.81
N ILE A 160 -10.86 0.99 14.50
CA ILE A 160 -11.83 1.81 13.79
C ILE A 160 -13.25 1.39 14.17
N ASN A 161 -14.14 2.35 14.46
CA ASN A 161 -15.51 2.04 14.83
C ASN A 161 -16.22 1.30 13.68
N GLN A 162 -16.77 0.12 14.00
CA GLN A 162 -17.46 -0.76 13.05
C GLN A 162 -18.63 -0.07 12.32
N GLY A 163 -19.35 0.81 13.01
CA GLY A 163 -20.50 1.53 12.46
C GLY A 163 -20.13 2.51 11.33
N ARG A 164 -18.85 2.88 11.22
CA ARG A 164 -18.34 3.75 10.16
C ARG A 164 -17.96 3.01 8.88
N LEU A 165 -17.96 1.67 8.91
CA LEU A 165 -17.47 0.84 7.81
C LEU A 165 -18.58 -0.04 7.26
N SER A 166 -18.93 0.14 6.00
CA SER A 166 -19.76 -0.75 5.21
C SER A 166 -18.94 -1.50 4.17
N THR A 167 -19.42 -2.62 3.68
CA THR A 167 -18.70 -3.47 2.72
C THR A 167 -19.60 -3.88 1.56
N ASP A 168 -19.00 -4.00 0.37
CA ASP A 168 -19.64 -4.55 -0.82
C ASP A 168 -18.62 -5.33 -1.66
N GLY A 169 -19.09 -6.19 -2.56
CA GLY A 169 -18.29 -6.91 -3.53
C GLY A 169 -18.91 -6.82 -4.91
N LYS A 170 -18.09 -6.42 -5.89
CA LYS A 170 -18.51 -6.27 -7.28
C LYS A 170 -17.96 -7.38 -8.19
N GLY A 171 -17.15 -8.30 -7.63
CA GLY A 171 -16.50 -9.31 -8.46
C GLY A 171 -15.80 -8.67 -9.65
N GLU A 172 -16.02 -9.22 -10.82
CA GLU A 172 -15.50 -8.75 -12.09
C GLU A 172 -16.40 -7.76 -12.85
N THR A 173 -17.59 -7.43 -12.31
CA THR A 173 -18.61 -6.66 -13.04
C THR A 173 -18.25 -5.21 -13.33
N LYS A 174 -17.17 -4.69 -12.74
CA LYS A 174 -16.69 -3.31 -12.91
C LYS A 174 -15.20 -3.29 -13.25
N PRO A 175 -14.79 -3.81 -14.41
CA PRO A 175 -13.39 -3.81 -14.82
C PRO A 175 -12.92 -2.39 -15.13
N ILE A 176 -11.63 -2.13 -14.83
CA ILE A 176 -10.92 -0.91 -15.22
C ILE A 176 -9.77 -1.20 -16.17
N GLY A 177 -9.33 -2.45 -16.25
CA GLY A 177 -8.32 -2.95 -17.17
C GLY A 177 -8.87 -4.08 -18.04
N ASP A 178 -8.17 -4.38 -19.15
CA ASP A 178 -8.55 -5.47 -20.06
C ASP A 178 -8.26 -6.84 -19.42
N ASN A 179 -9.30 -7.59 -19.10
CA ASN A 179 -9.22 -8.94 -18.55
C ASN A 179 -8.52 -9.97 -19.44
N LYS A 180 -8.24 -9.66 -20.72
CA LYS A 180 -7.46 -10.52 -21.62
C LYS A 180 -5.96 -10.41 -21.38
N THR A 181 -5.49 -9.39 -20.66
CA THR A 181 -4.08 -9.15 -20.37
C THR A 181 -3.76 -9.38 -18.91
N ALA A 182 -2.54 -9.84 -18.63
CA ALA A 182 -2.08 -10.01 -17.25
C ALA A 182 -2.06 -8.68 -16.48
N LEU A 183 -1.71 -7.57 -17.16
CA LEU A 183 -1.70 -6.24 -16.59
C LEU A 183 -3.11 -5.77 -16.23
N GLY A 184 -4.06 -5.88 -17.16
CA GLY A 184 -5.44 -5.48 -16.92
C GLY A 184 -6.13 -6.32 -15.85
N LYS A 185 -5.86 -7.63 -15.77
CA LYS A 185 -6.29 -8.47 -14.65
C LYS A 185 -5.72 -7.94 -13.31
N ALA A 186 -4.45 -7.58 -13.28
CA ALA A 186 -3.84 -7.01 -12.08
C ALA A 186 -4.48 -5.67 -11.66
N GLU A 187 -4.86 -4.83 -12.62
CA GLU A 187 -5.61 -3.59 -12.37
C GLU A 187 -7.02 -3.87 -11.84
N ASN A 188 -7.68 -4.91 -12.33
CA ASN A 188 -9.03 -5.28 -11.87
C ASN A 188 -9.03 -5.82 -10.44
N ARG A 189 -8.00 -6.54 -10.01
CA ARG A 189 -7.83 -7.00 -8.61
C ARG A 189 -7.49 -5.82 -7.70
N ARG A 190 -8.51 -5.10 -7.23
CA ARG A 190 -8.37 -3.89 -6.42
C ARG A 190 -9.38 -3.81 -5.30
N VAL A 191 -9.13 -2.89 -4.40
CA VAL A 191 -10.09 -2.47 -3.37
C VAL A 191 -10.32 -0.97 -3.49
N GLU A 192 -11.57 -0.57 -3.40
CA GLU A 192 -12.00 0.82 -3.40
C GLU A 192 -12.53 1.20 -2.03
N PHE A 193 -12.13 2.36 -1.53
CA PHE A 193 -12.69 3.00 -0.34
C PHE A 193 -13.45 4.23 -0.79
N ILE A 194 -14.74 4.28 -0.49
CA ILE A 194 -15.66 5.33 -0.95
C ILE A 194 -16.24 6.01 0.28
N LYS A 195 -16.04 7.32 0.39
CA LYS A 195 -16.60 8.15 1.44
C LYS A 195 -18.12 8.23 1.27
N GLN A 196 -18.84 8.04 2.37
CA GLN A 196 -20.29 8.12 2.46
C GLN A 196 -20.76 9.39 3.19
#